data_cbf72e0010648318ba31b620d55a1560
#
_entry.id   cbf72e0010648318ba31b620d55a1560
#
_cell.length_a   1.000
_cell.length_b   1.000
_cell.length_c   1.000
_cell.angle_alpha   90.00
_cell.angle_beta   90.00
_cell.angle_gamma   90.00
#
_symmetry.space_group_name_H-M   'P 1'
#
loop_
_entity.id
_entity.type
_entity.pdbx_description
1 polymer ?
#
loop_
_entity_poly.entity_id
_entity_poly.type
_entity_poly.pdbx_seq_one_letter_code
_entity_poly.pdbx_strand_id
1 'polypeptide(L)'
;LYGCYQGYVGVEVVPSQQDMTLNADMPGRVYSFFDNPNNFAEQLVMLLPLDLALFLNSHWRGKVFSLFSLCAGVAAIGFTYSRSGWIGLALAVVVFLALLDWRFVPLILLVGLAAIPFLPETIYNRILTIGNTRDTSTRYRFEIYQTTKNLMEDYWARGVGLGSDVMKKVFQTYPTIFDGSYPIHTHNNYLQMWGETGILGLLAFLALLLWQLKSGVKAFCAAADVRLRRLLAAAIGGFCGILVIGLAEYTWFYPRNMFTWWFLFGVIAACVKLAHLQKDKRTA
;
A
#
# COMPACT_ATOMS: atom_id res chain seq x y z
N LEU A 1 4.92 -14.86 9.52
CA LEU A 1 5.09 -15.51 10.84
C LEU A 1 6.01 -14.74 11.78
N TYR A 2 7.20 -14.28 11.31
CA TYR A 2 8.12 -13.54 12.17
C TYR A 2 7.49 -12.25 12.73
N GLY A 3 6.68 -11.53 11.92
CA GLY A 3 5.92 -10.39 12.43
C GLY A 3 4.91 -10.76 13.52
N CYS A 4 4.25 -11.92 13.42
CA CYS A 4 3.39 -12.42 14.51
C CYS A 4 4.17 -12.78 15.77
N TYR A 5 5.36 -13.36 15.62
CA TYR A 5 6.26 -13.62 16.74
C TYR A 5 6.68 -12.31 17.44
N GLN A 6 7.07 -11.30 16.67
CA GLN A 6 7.35 -9.95 17.21
C GLN A 6 6.14 -9.36 17.95
N GLY A 7 4.92 -9.55 17.43
CA GLY A 7 3.69 -9.08 18.08
C GLY A 7 3.39 -9.81 19.39
N TYR A 8 3.78 -11.07 19.50
CA TYR A 8 3.60 -11.88 20.72
C TYR A 8 4.64 -11.54 21.81
N VAL A 9 5.92 -11.46 21.41
CA VAL A 9 7.04 -11.19 22.35
C VAL A 9 7.09 -9.71 22.75
N GLY A 10 6.55 -8.83 21.90
CA GLY A 10 6.71 -7.39 21.99
C GLY A 10 7.92 -6.88 21.23
N VAL A 11 7.84 -5.64 20.81
CA VAL A 11 8.93 -4.90 20.15
C VAL A 11 9.15 -3.61 20.91
N GLU A 12 10.40 -3.16 20.96
CA GLU A 12 10.74 -1.89 21.58
C GLU A 12 10.00 -0.72 20.92
N VAL A 13 9.49 0.19 21.74
CA VAL A 13 8.82 1.40 21.27
C VAL A 13 9.86 2.36 20.72
N VAL A 14 9.73 2.71 19.44
CA VAL A 14 10.60 3.70 18.78
C VAL A 14 9.88 5.05 18.75
N PRO A 15 10.32 6.05 19.53
CA PRO A 15 9.62 7.34 19.67
C PRO A 15 9.43 8.09 18.35
N SER A 16 10.33 7.93 17.38
CA SER A 16 10.21 8.54 16.05
C SER A 16 9.13 7.90 15.16
N GLN A 17 8.60 6.74 15.56
CA GLN A 17 7.60 5.99 14.78
C GLN A 17 6.18 6.08 15.35
N GLN A 18 6.00 6.69 16.54
CA GLN A 18 4.67 6.85 17.14
C GLN A 18 4.59 8.16 17.94
N ASP A 19 3.38 8.70 18.02
CA ASP A 19 3.09 9.84 18.87
C ASP A 19 2.95 9.38 20.31
N MET A 20 3.88 9.78 21.16
CA MET A 20 3.93 9.38 22.58
C MET A 20 2.86 10.07 23.44
N THR A 21 2.15 11.07 22.91
CA THR A 21 1.08 11.76 23.62
C THR A 21 -0.31 11.23 23.26
N LEU A 22 -0.55 11.01 21.97
CA LEU A 22 -1.85 10.53 21.48
C LEU A 22 -1.94 8.99 21.45
N ASN A 23 -0.82 8.28 21.50
CA ASN A 23 -0.73 6.83 21.40
C ASN A 23 0.23 6.27 22.49
N ALA A 24 0.18 6.82 23.70
CA ALA A 24 1.08 6.43 24.80
C ALA A 24 0.98 4.94 25.15
N ASP A 25 -0.23 4.38 25.11
CA ASP A 25 -0.50 2.97 25.46
C ASP A 25 -0.28 2.00 24.28
N MET A 26 0.12 2.51 23.11
CA MET A 26 0.36 1.66 21.95
C MET A 26 1.68 0.92 22.11
N PRO A 27 1.70 -0.42 21.97
CA PRO A 27 2.94 -1.20 22.05
C PRO A 27 3.86 -0.89 20.87
N GLY A 28 5.10 -1.34 20.93
CA GLY A 28 6.04 -1.23 19.82
C GLY A 28 5.48 -1.82 18.53
N ARG A 29 5.70 -1.12 17.43
CA ARG A 29 5.14 -1.46 16.13
C ARG A 29 5.94 -2.56 15.44
N VAL A 30 5.29 -3.62 15.03
CA VAL A 30 5.91 -4.77 14.36
C VAL A 30 6.39 -4.40 12.95
N TYR A 31 7.62 -4.76 12.61
CA TYR A 31 8.25 -4.47 11.31
C TYR A 31 8.82 -5.71 10.60
N SER A 32 8.79 -6.90 11.23
CA SER A 32 9.34 -8.15 10.68
C SER A 32 10.82 -8.00 10.28
N PHE A 33 11.17 -8.31 9.03
CA PHE A 33 12.50 -8.12 8.45
C PHE A 33 12.67 -6.78 7.72
N PHE A 34 11.76 -5.85 7.93
CA PHE A 34 11.82 -4.48 7.42
C PHE A 34 12.23 -3.55 8.54
N ASP A 35 12.93 -2.48 8.21
CA ASP A 35 13.40 -1.52 9.22
C ASP A 35 12.27 -0.58 9.70
N ASN A 36 11.09 -0.66 9.05
CA ASN A 36 9.95 0.22 9.32
C ASN A 36 8.62 -0.55 9.24
N PRO A 37 7.70 -0.37 10.20
CA PRO A 37 6.38 -1.00 10.21
C PRO A 37 5.53 -0.68 8.97
N ASN A 38 5.61 0.55 8.43
CA ASN A 38 4.86 0.92 7.23
C ASN A 38 5.31 0.12 6.01
N ASN A 39 6.63 -0.09 5.85
CA ASN A 39 7.17 -0.90 4.76
C ASN A 39 6.73 -2.36 4.82
N PHE A 40 6.66 -2.90 6.03
CA PHE A 40 6.12 -4.24 6.22
C PHE A 40 4.64 -4.31 5.87
N ALA A 41 3.84 -3.31 6.29
CA ALA A 41 2.44 -3.21 5.92
C ALA A 41 2.24 -3.09 4.40
N GLU A 42 3.03 -2.28 3.70
CA GLU A 42 3.04 -2.14 2.24
C GLU A 42 3.25 -3.50 1.54
N GLN A 43 4.23 -4.27 2.01
CA GLN A 43 4.51 -5.61 1.51
C GLN A 43 3.30 -6.54 1.67
N LEU A 44 2.67 -6.52 2.84
CA LEU A 44 1.48 -7.35 3.12
C LEU A 44 0.29 -6.95 2.25
N VAL A 45 0.06 -5.66 2.03
CA VAL A 45 -1.03 -5.18 1.15
C VAL A 45 -0.89 -5.68 -0.28
N MET A 46 0.34 -5.78 -0.79
CA MET A 46 0.59 -6.30 -2.13
C MET A 46 0.40 -7.82 -2.22
N LEU A 47 0.73 -8.56 -1.16
CA LEU A 47 0.78 -10.03 -1.20
C LEU A 47 -0.50 -10.72 -0.70
N LEU A 48 -1.16 -10.19 0.33
CA LEU A 48 -2.34 -10.84 0.93
C LEU A 48 -3.50 -11.07 -0.07
N PRO A 49 -3.81 -10.17 -1.01
CA PRO A 49 -4.82 -10.45 -2.03
C PRO A 49 -4.42 -11.63 -2.94
N LEU A 50 -3.13 -11.78 -3.27
CA LEU A 50 -2.65 -12.92 -4.05
C LEU A 50 -2.79 -14.25 -3.28
N ASP A 51 -2.54 -14.21 -1.97
CA ASP A 51 -2.73 -15.36 -1.08
C ASP A 51 -4.21 -15.75 -0.97
N LEU A 52 -5.13 -14.76 -0.98
CA LEU A 52 -6.56 -15.02 -1.05
C LEU A 52 -6.97 -15.67 -2.38
N ALA A 53 -6.38 -15.24 -3.51
CA ALA A 53 -6.61 -15.93 -4.79
C ALA A 53 -6.04 -17.35 -4.79
N LEU A 54 -4.90 -17.57 -4.14
CA LEU A 54 -4.32 -18.89 -3.94
C LEU A 54 -5.26 -19.78 -3.11
N PHE A 55 -5.82 -19.26 -2.02
CA PHE A 55 -6.83 -19.95 -1.22
C PHE A 55 -8.01 -20.43 -2.07
N LEU A 56 -8.56 -19.55 -2.90
CA LEU A 56 -9.72 -19.87 -3.75
C LEU A 56 -9.39 -20.85 -4.88
N ASN A 57 -8.15 -20.89 -5.35
CA ASN A 57 -7.72 -21.70 -6.49
C ASN A 57 -7.11 -23.06 -6.11
N SER A 58 -6.81 -23.27 -4.83
CA SER A 58 -6.10 -24.47 -4.35
C SER A 58 -7.04 -25.61 -3.94
N HIS A 59 -6.47 -26.82 -3.90
CA HIS A 59 -7.04 -27.97 -3.24
C HIS A 59 -6.93 -27.83 -1.70
N TRP A 60 -7.50 -28.76 -0.94
CA TRP A 60 -7.63 -28.65 0.51
C TRP A 60 -6.33 -28.31 1.26
N ARG A 61 -5.20 -28.95 0.91
CA ARG A 61 -3.89 -28.70 1.53
C ARG A 61 -3.41 -27.27 1.28
N GLY A 62 -3.54 -26.79 0.04
CA GLY A 62 -3.22 -25.42 -0.32
C GLY A 62 -4.16 -24.40 0.36
N LYS A 63 -5.44 -24.74 0.51
CA LYS A 63 -6.39 -23.91 1.26
C LYS A 63 -6.00 -23.76 2.72
N VAL A 64 -5.62 -24.86 3.40
CA VAL A 64 -5.16 -24.80 4.80
C VAL A 64 -3.91 -23.92 4.92
N PHE A 65 -2.94 -24.10 4.03
CA PHE A 65 -1.73 -23.29 4.02
C PHE A 65 -2.03 -21.81 3.79
N SER A 66 -2.82 -21.48 2.75
CA SER A 66 -3.18 -20.09 2.45
C SER A 66 -4.03 -19.45 3.54
N LEU A 67 -4.96 -20.21 4.16
CA LEU A 67 -5.74 -19.69 5.27
C LEU A 67 -4.85 -19.34 6.48
N PHE A 68 -3.90 -20.21 6.80
CA PHE A 68 -2.92 -19.94 7.86
C PHE A 68 -2.07 -18.71 7.53
N SER A 69 -1.59 -18.59 6.28
CA SER A 69 -0.83 -17.43 5.80
C SER A 69 -1.65 -16.15 5.86
N LEU A 70 -2.92 -16.18 5.41
CA LEU A 70 -3.85 -15.05 5.47
C LEU A 70 -4.09 -14.60 6.91
N CYS A 71 -4.41 -15.53 7.82
CA CYS A 71 -4.63 -15.21 9.24
C CYS A 71 -3.36 -14.58 9.86
N ALA A 72 -2.19 -15.16 9.60
CA ALA A 72 -0.92 -14.62 10.08
C ALA A 72 -0.61 -13.24 9.48
N GLY A 73 -0.89 -13.04 8.18
CA GLY A 73 -0.68 -11.76 7.50
C GLY A 73 -1.62 -10.66 8.00
N VAL A 74 -2.91 -10.98 8.22
CA VAL A 74 -3.90 -10.03 8.77
C VAL A 74 -3.56 -9.67 10.22
N ALA A 75 -3.14 -10.63 11.04
CA ALA A 75 -2.66 -10.35 12.40
C ALA A 75 -1.40 -9.47 12.37
N ALA A 76 -0.44 -9.81 11.52
CA ALA A 76 0.81 -9.06 11.39
C ALA A 76 0.57 -7.61 10.95
N ILE A 77 -0.30 -7.35 9.96
CA ILE A 77 -0.62 -5.98 9.53
C ILE A 77 -1.34 -5.19 10.65
N GLY A 78 -2.16 -5.85 11.46
CA GLY A 78 -2.73 -5.27 12.68
C GLY A 78 -1.65 -4.76 13.62
N PHE A 79 -0.65 -5.59 13.94
CA PHE A 79 0.46 -5.27 14.83
C PHE A 79 1.45 -4.23 14.27
N THR A 80 1.39 -3.90 12.96
CA THR A 80 2.18 -2.78 12.42
C THR A 80 1.67 -1.42 12.87
N TYR A 81 0.41 -1.31 13.29
CA TYR A 81 -0.28 -0.05 13.58
C TYR A 81 -0.17 0.97 12.43
N SER A 82 -0.03 0.49 11.19
CA SER A 82 0.07 1.30 9.99
C SER A 82 -1.31 1.67 9.45
N ARG A 83 -1.74 2.91 9.67
CA ARG A 83 -3.04 3.41 9.18
C ARG A 83 -3.17 3.32 7.66
N SER A 84 -2.12 3.73 6.93
CA SER A 84 -2.06 3.60 5.47
C SER A 84 -2.13 2.14 5.01
N GLY A 85 -1.46 1.23 5.73
CA GLY A 85 -1.53 -0.21 5.48
C GLY A 85 -2.94 -0.77 5.67
N TRP A 86 -3.65 -0.39 6.72
CA TRP A 86 -5.03 -0.84 6.96
C TRP A 86 -5.99 -0.34 5.87
N ILE A 87 -5.90 0.95 5.50
CA ILE A 87 -6.70 1.54 4.41
C ILE A 87 -6.38 0.86 3.08
N GLY A 88 -5.09 0.63 2.79
CA GLY A 88 -4.65 -0.05 1.58
C GLY A 88 -5.17 -1.49 1.48
N LEU A 89 -5.11 -2.26 2.59
CA LEU A 89 -5.64 -3.63 2.62
C LEU A 89 -7.17 -3.64 2.47
N ALA A 90 -7.87 -2.76 3.17
CA ALA A 90 -9.33 -2.65 3.05
C ALA A 90 -9.74 -2.36 1.60
N LEU A 91 -9.09 -1.40 0.93
CA LEU A 91 -9.34 -1.11 -0.48
C LEU A 91 -9.00 -2.30 -1.38
N ALA A 92 -7.87 -2.97 -1.13
CA ALA A 92 -7.47 -4.15 -1.91
C ALA A 92 -8.51 -5.26 -1.85
N VAL A 93 -9.07 -5.54 -0.66
CA VAL A 93 -10.14 -6.52 -0.47
C VAL A 93 -11.45 -6.06 -1.12
N VAL A 94 -11.84 -4.81 -0.96
CA VAL A 94 -13.03 -4.24 -1.60
C VAL A 94 -12.95 -4.35 -3.12
N VAL A 95 -11.82 -3.98 -3.74
CA VAL A 95 -11.62 -4.08 -5.19
C VAL A 95 -11.64 -5.55 -5.64
N PHE A 96 -10.98 -6.44 -4.90
CA PHE A 96 -11.00 -7.88 -5.18
C PHE A 96 -12.43 -8.43 -5.21
N LEU A 97 -13.23 -8.14 -4.18
CA LEU A 97 -14.62 -8.60 -4.09
C LEU A 97 -15.51 -7.95 -5.14
N ALA A 98 -15.35 -6.64 -5.38
CA ALA A 98 -16.12 -5.94 -6.41
C ALA A 98 -15.91 -6.51 -7.82
N LEU A 99 -14.68 -6.95 -8.12
CA LEU A 99 -14.39 -7.61 -9.40
C LEU A 99 -14.98 -9.02 -9.48
N LEU A 100 -14.97 -9.78 -8.39
CA LEU A 100 -15.52 -11.14 -8.40
C LEU A 100 -17.05 -11.13 -8.36
N ASP A 101 -17.62 -10.45 -7.39
CA ASP A 101 -19.04 -10.18 -7.25
C ASP A 101 -19.24 -8.97 -6.32
N TRP A 102 -19.67 -7.85 -6.89
CA TRP A 102 -19.86 -6.60 -6.17
C TRP A 102 -20.86 -6.69 -5.00
N ARG A 103 -21.74 -7.72 -4.98
CA ARG A 103 -22.72 -7.95 -3.92
C ARG A 103 -22.07 -8.26 -2.57
N PHE A 104 -20.82 -8.73 -2.56
CA PHE A 104 -20.06 -8.93 -1.33
C PHE A 104 -19.53 -7.64 -0.73
N VAL A 105 -19.46 -6.54 -1.48
CA VAL A 105 -18.93 -5.26 -0.98
C VAL A 105 -19.76 -4.70 0.17
N PRO A 106 -21.10 -4.57 0.09
CA PRO A 106 -21.89 -4.12 1.23
C PRO A 106 -21.74 -5.04 2.44
N LEU A 107 -21.68 -6.35 2.21
CA LEU A 107 -21.52 -7.32 3.28
C LEU A 107 -20.21 -7.16 4.03
N ILE A 108 -19.07 -7.04 3.32
CA ILE A 108 -17.76 -6.88 3.97
C ILE A 108 -17.64 -5.53 4.70
N LEU A 109 -18.26 -4.47 4.16
CA LEU A 109 -18.33 -3.18 4.83
C LEU A 109 -19.16 -3.26 6.11
N LEU A 110 -20.30 -3.94 6.07
CA LEU A 110 -21.15 -4.18 7.26
C LEU A 110 -20.41 -4.99 8.32
N VAL A 111 -19.73 -6.09 7.90
CA VAL A 111 -18.92 -6.91 8.81
C VAL A 111 -17.78 -6.09 9.41
N GLY A 112 -17.11 -5.27 8.60
CA GLY A 112 -16.03 -4.37 9.07
C GLY A 112 -16.55 -3.36 10.11
N LEU A 113 -17.68 -2.72 9.86
CA LEU A 113 -18.33 -1.82 10.82
C LEU A 113 -18.76 -2.54 12.10
N ALA A 114 -19.36 -3.71 11.97
CA ALA A 114 -19.78 -4.53 13.11
C ALA A 114 -18.59 -5.04 13.95
N ALA A 115 -17.41 -5.17 13.37
CA ALA A 115 -16.20 -5.60 14.05
C ALA A 115 -15.55 -4.49 14.90
N ILE A 116 -15.85 -3.21 14.62
CA ILE A 116 -15.21 -2.05 15.31
C ILE A 116 -15.29 -2.16 16.85
N PRO A 117 -16.47 -2.48 17.46
CA PRO A 117 -16.58 -2.59 18.92
C PRO A 117 -15.74 -3.71 19.56
N PHE A 118 -15.31 -4.68 18.75
CA PHE A 118 -14.51 -5.83 19.20
C PHE A 118 -13.00 -5.64 19.00
N LEU A 119 -12.58 -4.50 18.45
CA LEU A 119 -11.16 -4.19 18.26
C LEU A 119 -10.49 -3.93 19.61
N PRO A 120 -9.23 -4.36 19.79
CA PRO A 120 -8.41 -3.91 20.91
C PRO A 120 -8.39 -2.38 20.99
N GLU A 121 -8.45 -1.84 22.21
CA GLU A 121 -8.51 -0.40 22.45
C GLU A 121 -7.37 0.37 21.75
N THR A 122 -6.17 -0.19 21.74
CA THR A 122 -5.01 0.40 21.06
C THR A 122 -5.20 0.53 19.55
N ILE A 123 -5.85 -0.46 18.91
CA ILE A 123 -6.19 -0.41 17.48
C ILE A 123 -7.30 0.61 17.24
N TYR A 124 -8.36 0.59 18.06
CA TYR A 124 -9.46 1.53 17.96
C TYR A 124 -8.99 2.98 18.10
N ASN A 125 -8.21 3.28 19.14
CA ASN A 125 -7.63 4.60 19.35
C ASN A 125 -6.73 5.02 18.18
N ARG A 126 -5.97 4.09 17.62
CA ARG A 126 -5.13 4.36 16.44
C ARG A 126 -5.95 4.69 15.19
N ILE A 127 -7.10 4.05 14.98
CA ILE A 127 -8.03 4.38 13.89
C ILE A 127 -8.57 5.81 14.06
N LEU A 128 -8.90 6.25 15.27
CA LEU A 128 -9.39 7.60 15.54
C LEU A 128 -8.34 8.69 15.24
N THR A 129 -7.05 8.34 15.14
CA THR A 129 -6.01 9.29 14.73
C THR A 129 -5.88 9.46 13.21
N ILE A 130 -6.68 8.74 12.40
CA ILE A 130 -6.67 8.90 10.95
C ILE A 130 -7.14 10.31 10.60
N GLY A 131 -6.30 11.07 9.88
CA GLY A 131 -6.58 12.45 9.50
C GLY A 131 -6.43 13.49 10.62
N ASN A 132 -6.09 13.08 11.84
CA ASN A 132 -5.86 14.02 12.94
C ASN A 132 -4.51 14.72 12.76
N THR A 133 -4.54 16.03 12.51
CA THR A 133 -3.34 16.87 12.34
C THR A 133 -2.56 17.11 13.64
N ARG A 134 -3.12 16.75 14.80
CA ARG A 134 -2.38 16.77 16.08
C ARG A 134 -1.43 15.58 16.22
N ASP A 135 -1.68 14.47 15.50
CA ASP A 135 -0.76 13.32 15.48
C ASP A 135 0.54 13.71 14.77
N THR A 136 1.66 13.49 15.42
CA THR A 136 2.99 13.91 14.96
C THR A 136 3.33 13.40 13.56
N SER A 137 3.00 12.14 13.26
CA SER A 137 3.24 11.53 11.95
C SER A 137 2.39 12.17 10.84
N THR A 138 1.13 12.54 11.16
CA THR A 138 0.24 13.21 10.21
C THR A 138 0.73 14.65 9.98
N ARG A 139 1.03 15.39 11.03
CA ARG A 139 1.57 16.75 10.96
C ARG A 139 2.86 16.80 10.14
N TYR A 140 3.80 15.87 10.42
CA TYR A 140 5.06 15.77 9.68
C TYR A 140 4.86 15.66 8.16
N ARG A 141 3.92 14.83 7.70
CA ARG A 141 3.60 14.73 6.27
C ARG A 141 3.05 16.03 5.69
N PHE A 142 2.14 16.70 6.40
CA PHE A 142 1.59 17.99 5.92
C PHE A 142 2.67 19.05 5.77
N GLU A 143 3.62 19.11 6.70
CA GLU A 143 4.73 20.05 6.66
C GLU A 143 5.65 19.73 5.47
N ILE A 144 5.95 18.44 5.21
CA ILE A 144 6.68 18.03 4.00
C ILE A 144 5.91 18.42 2.73
N TYR A 145 4.59 18.24 2.70
CA TYR A 145 3.79 18.61 1.53
C TYR A 145 3.83 20.12 1.29
N GLN A 146 3.80 20.93 2.34
CA GLN A 146 3.94 22.38 2.21
C GLN A 146 5.31 22.77 1.66
N THR A 147 6.38 22.19 2.19
CA THR A 147 7.75 22.40 1.66
C THR A 147 7.87 21.94 0.22
N THR A 148 7.28 20.77 -0.11
CA THR A 148 7.24 20.26 -1.49
C THR A 148 6.47 21.20 -2.42
N LYS A 149 5.36 21.80 -1.96
CA LYS A 149 4.63 22.78 -2.74
C LYS A 149 5.51 23.98 -3.08
N ASN A 150 6.23 24.53 -2.10
CA ASN A 150 7.14 25.66 -2.33
C ASN A 150 8.26 25.29 -3.33
N LEU A 151 8.80 24.08 -3.20
CA LEU A 151 9.78 23.54 -4.14
C LEU A 151 9.20 23.41 -5.57
N MET A 152 7.92 23.01 -5.69
CA MET A 152 7.25 22.88 -6.98
C MET A 152 6.98 24.23 -7.67
N GLU A 153 6.94 25.33 -6.96
CA GLU A 153 6.85 26.66 -7.59
C GLU A 153 8.04 26.92 -8.52
N ASP A 154 9.23 26.42 -8.15
CA ASP A 154 10.48 26.59 -8.94
C ASP A 154 10.72 25.44 -9.94
N TYR A 155 10.31 24.22 -9.58
CA TYR A 155 10.68 23.00 -10.32
C TYR A 155 9.51 22.25 -10.98
N TRP A 156 8.30 22.81 -11.03
CA TRP A 156 7.07 22.13 -11.47
C TRP A 156 7.18 21.47 -12.84
N ALA A 157 7.91 22.10 -13.78
CA ALA A 157 7.96 21.63 -15.17
C ALA A 157 9.01 20.53 -15.38
N ARG A 158 10.20 20.69 -14.80
CA ARG A 158 11.37 19.83 -15.08
C ARG A 158 11.74 18.88 -13.94
N GLY A 159 11.21 19.13 -12.73
CA GLY A 159 11.66 18.45 -11.52
C GLY A 159 13.08 18.84 -11.09
N VAL A 160 13.53 18.22 -9.99
CA VAL A 160 14.87 18.44 -9.43
C VAL A 160 15.90 17.42 -9.92
N GLY A 161 15.45 16.35 -10.59
CA GLY A 161 16.26 15.19 -10.97
C GLY A 161 15.95 13.96 -10.14
N LEU A 162 16.29 12.78 -10.68
CA LEU A 162 15.99 11.48 -10.09
C LEU A 162 16.85 11.20 -8.85
N GLY A 163 16.20 10.62 -7.85
CA GLY A 163 16.84 10.05 -6.68
C GLY A 163 16.62 10.84 -5.40
N SER A 164 16.39 10.11 -4.31
CA SER A 164 16.14 10.69 -2.98
C SER A 164 17.28 11.56 -2.46
N ASP A 165 18.54 11.27 -2.86
CA ASP A 165 19.68 12.08 -2.47
C ASP A 165 19.66 13.47 -3.12
N VAL A 166 19.18 13.57 -4.37
CA VAL A 166 18.99 14.86 -5.06
C VAL A 166 17.88 15.64 -4.37
N MET A 167 16.73 14.99 -4.15
CA MET A 167 15.58 15.59 -3.46
C MET A 167 15.97 16.10 -2.06
N LYS A 168 16.71 15.31 -1.28
CA LYS A 168 17.20 15.71 0.05
C LYS A 168 18.07 16.98 0.00
N LYS A 169 19.00 17.08 -0.97
CA LYS A 169 19.84 18.26 -1.14
C LYS A 169 19.01 19.50 -1.49
N VAL A 170 18.01 19.36 -2.34
CA VAL A 170 17.13 20.47 -2.72
C VAL A 170 16.24 20.88 -1.56
N PHE A 171 15.68 19.94 -0.78
CA PHE A 171 14.93 20.27 0.43
C PHE A 171 15.73 21.12 1.42
N GLN A 172 17.05 20.97 1.49
CA GLN A 172 17.91 21.79 2.36
C GLN A 172 17.95 23.27 1.96
N THR A 173 17.57 23.62 0.74
CA THR A 173 17.53 25.01 0.26
C THR A 173 16.18 25.69 0.50
N TYR A 174 15.16 24.93 0.96
CA TYR A 174 13.84 25.46 1.29
C TYR A 174 13.62 25.54 2.80
N PRO A 175 12.90 26.55 3.29
CA PRO A 175 12.56 26.64 4.70
C PRO A 175 11.75 25.44 5.12
N THR A 176 12.18 24.73 6.14
CA THR A 176 11.44 23.67 6.78
C THR A 176 10.93 24.13 8.13
N ILE A 177 9.77 23.66 8.54
CA ILE A 177 9.17 23.98 9.85
C ILE A 177 9.80 23.12 10.95
N PHE A 178 10.66 22.15 10.57
CA PHE A 178 11.28 21.19 11.48
C PHE A 178 12.60 21.69 12.07
N ASP A 179 12.88 21.29 13.30
CA ASP A 179 14.08 21.56 14.11
C ASP A 179 15.42 21.14 13.43
N GLY A 180 15.64 21.59 12.20
CA GLY A 180 16.87 21.34 11.45
C GLY A 180 16.97 19.96 10.78
N SER A 181 15.94 19.11 10.88
CA SER A 181 15.86 17.86 10.13
C SER A 181 15.19 18.08 8.77
N TYR A 182 15.85 17.68 7.71
CA TYR A 182 15.32 17.77 6.35
C TYR A 182 14.77 16.41 5.91
N PRO A 183 13.57 16.38 5.28
CA PRO A 183 13.02 15.13 4.77
C PRO A 183 13.92 14.55 3.67
N ILE A 184 13.97 13.22 3.60
CA ILE A 184 14.73 12.51 2.55
C ILE A 184 13.87 12.37 1.29
N HIS A 185 12.54 12.29 1.47
CA HIS A 185 11.55 12.11 0.41
C HIS A 185 10.20 12.72 0.84
N THR A 186 9.28 12.81 -0.12
CA THR A 186 7.99 13.51 0.08
C THR A 186 6.94 12.74 0.90
N HIS A 187 7.16 11.49 1.30
CA HIS A 187 6.13 10.60 1.83
C HIS A 187 4.86 10.53 0.96
N ASN A 188 5.03 10.61 -0.36
CA ASN A 188 3.95 10.52 -1.33
C ASN A 188 4.54 10.16 -2.69
N ASN A 189 4.15 9.02 -3.28
CA ASN A 189 4.68 8.56 -4.56
C ASN A 189 4.46 9.57 -5.70
N TYR A 190 3.32 10.23 -5.70
CA TYR A 190 2.93 11.13 -6.79
C TYR A 190 3.67 12.47 -6.70
N LEU A 191 3.79 13.01 -5.48
CA LEU A 191 4.60 14.20 -5.23
C LEU A 191 6.09 13.93 -5.47
N GLN A 192 6.57 12.75 -5.09
CA GLN A 192 7.96 12.35 -5.36
C GLN A 192 8.22 12.28 -6.86
N MET A 193 7.34 11.59 -7.60
CA MET A 193 7.46 11.48 -9.06
C MET A 193 7.41 12.87 -9.73
N TRP A 194 6.49 13.73 -9.30
CA TRP A 194 6.44 15.11 -9.80
C TRP A 194 7.71 15.88 -9.45
N GLY A 195 8.13 15.81 -8.18
CA GLY A 195 9.35 16.48 -7.71
C GLY A 195 10.61 16.07 -8.45
N GLU A 196 10.77 14.79 -8.73
CA GLU A 196 11.95 14.27 -9.42
C GLU A 196 11.94 14.52 -10.93
N THR A 197 10.79 14.36 -11.60
CA THR A 197 10.70 14.28 -13.07
C THR A 197 9.90 15.42 -13.72
N GLY A 198 9.33 16.30 -12.90
CA GLY A 198 8.45 17.35 -13.37
C GLY A 198 7.07 16.85 -13.80
N ILE A 199 6.25 17.78 -14.30
CA ILE A 199 4.84 17.49 -14.62
C ILE A 199 4.70 16.44 -15.73
N LEU A 200 5.58 16.42 -16.74
CA LEU A 200 5.51 15.44 -17.82
C LEU A 200 5.79 14.01 -17.32
N GLY A 201 6.76 13.85 -16.41
CA GLY A 201 7.04 12.57 -15.79
C GLY A 201 5.88 12.07 -14.92
N LEU A 202 5.27 12.96 -14.12
CA LEU A 202 4.06 12.62 -13.36
C LEU A 202 2.92 12.19 -14.29
N LEU A 203 2.64 12.93 -15.37
CA LEU A 203 1.57 12.59 -16.32
C LEU A 203 1.83 11.24 -17.00
N ALA A 204 3.07 10.97 -17.41
CA ALA A 204 3.47 9.68 -17.97
C ALA A 204 3.29 8.53 -16.96
N PHE A 205 3.68 8.76 -15.70
CA PHE A 205 3.48 7.79 -14.62
C PHE A 205 2.00 7.51 -14.39
N LEU A 206 1.16 8.53 -14.26
CA LEU A 206 -0.29 8.36 -14.09
C LEU A 206 -0.92 7.65 -15.29
N ALA A 207 -0.50 7.99 -16.52
CA ALA A 207 -0.98 7.31 -17.72
C ALA A 207 -0.61 5.83 -17.74
N LEU A 208 0.61 5.47 -17.29
CA LEU A 208 1.05 4.08 -17.12
C LEU A 208 0.18 3.33 -16.12
N LEU A 209 -0.10 3.92 -14.95
CA LEU A 209 -0.94 3.31 -13.92
C LEU A 209 -2.37 3.06 -14.43
N LEU A 210 -2.97 4.07 -15.07
CA LEU A 210 -4.32 3.98 -15.63
C LEU A 210 -4.40 2.95 -16.76
N TRP A 211 -3.39 2.92 -17.64
CA TRP A 211 -3.30 1.93 -18.70
C TRP A 211 -3.23 0.51 -18.14
N GLN A 212 -2.40 0.29 -17.13
CA GLN A 212 -2.25 -1.01 -16.48
C GLN A 212 -3.56 -1.49 -15.84
N LEU A 213 -4.21 -0.62 -15.05
CA LEU A 213 -5.50 -0.94 -14.43
C LEU A 213 -6.58 -1.23 -15.48
N LYS A 214 -6.70 -0.37 -16.50
CA LYS A 214 -7.66 -0.56 -17.61
C LYS A 214 -7.41 -1.87 -18.34
N SER A 215 -6.15 -2.20 -18.62
CA SER A 215 -5.77 -3.45 -19.30
C SER A 215 -6.08 -4.67 -18.43
N GLY A 216 -5.79 -4.60 -17.13
CA GLY A 216 -6.09 -5.66 -16.17
C GLY A 216 -7.59 -5.91 -16.04
N VAL A 217 -8.41 -4.86 -15.91
CA VAL A 217 -9.88 -4.98 -15.82
C VAL A 217 -10.48 -5.54 -17.13
N LYS A 218 -10.00 -5.07 -18.28
CA LYS A 218 -10.44 -5.64 -19.57
C LYS A 218 -10.11 -7.13 -19.69
N ALA A 219 -8.91 -7.51 -19.29
CA ALA A 219 -8.48 -8.92 -19.27
C ALA A 219 -9.30 -9.76 -18.28
N PHE A 220 -9.63 -9.22 -17.10
CA PHE A 220 -10.50 -9.86 -16.13
C PHE A 220 -11.88 -10.16 -16.73
N CYS A 221 -12.49 -9.20 -17.44
CA CYS A 221 -13.78 -9.36 -18.09
C CYS A 221 -13.72 -10.37 -19.27
N ALA A 222 -12.59 -10.44 -19.97
CA ALA A 222 -12.40 -11.33 -21.13
C ALA A 222 -11.97 -12.75 -20.74
N ALA A 223 -11.36 -12.93 -19.59
CA ALA A 223 -10.82 -14.22 -19.14
C ALA A 223 -11.96 -15.22 -18.88
N ALA A 224 -11.83 -16.39 -19.49
CA ALA A 224 -12.77 -17.49 -19.33
C ALA A 224 -12.45 -18.40 -18.16
N ASP A 225 -11.17 -18.54 -17.85
CA ASP A 225 -10.70 -19.35 -16.73
C ASP A 225 -10.92 -18.62 -15.41
N VAL A 226 -11.70 -19.25 -14.53
CA VAL A 226 -12.02 -18.73 -13.19
C VAL A 226 -10.76 -18.52 -12.35
N ARG A 227 -9.74 -19.38 -12.49
CA ARG A 227 -8.49 -19.25 -11.75
C ARG A 227 -7.72 -18.00 -12.18
N LEU A 228 -7.67 -17.74 -13.49
CA LEU A 228 -7.06 -16.53 -14.04
C LEU A 228 -7.82 -15.27 -13.60
N ARG A 229 -9.16 -15.30 -13.61
CA ARG A 229 -9.98 -14.18 -13.13
C ARG A 229 -9.72 -13.85 -11.66
N ARG A 230 -9.65 -14.87 -10.79
CA ARG A 230 -9.34 -14.69 -9.37
C ARG A 230 -7.94 -14.11 -9.14
N LEU A 231 -6.94 -14.57 -9.91
CA LEU A 231 -5.58 -14.04 -9.84
C LEU A 231 -5.52 -12.58 -10.30
N LEU A 232 -6.20 -12.25 -11.42
CA LEU A 232 -6.32 -10.86 -11.89
C LEU A 232 -7.00 -9.96 -10.87
N ALA A 233 -8.13 -10.39 -10.31
CA ALA A 233 -8.84 -9.62 -9.28
C ALA A 233 -7.94 -9.34 -8.07
N ALA A 234 -7.18 -10.34 -7.62
CA ALA A 234 -6.24 -10.22 -6.52
C ALA A 234 -5.09 -9.27 -6.82
N ALA A 235 -4.47 -9.42 -7.98
CA ALA A 235 -3.37 -8.55 -8.40
C ALA A 235 -3.82 -7.10 -8.58
N ILE A 236 -4.99 -6.86 -9.19
CA ILE A 236 -5.58 -5.52 -9.32
C ILE A 236 -5.92 -4.96 -7.94
N GLY A 237 -6.52 -5.76 -7.05
CA GLY A 237 -6.83 -5.34 -5.68
C GLY A 237 -5.60 -4.90 -4.92
N GLY A 238 -4.56 -5.74 -4.87
CA GLY A 238 -3.29 -5.40 -4.23
C GLY A 238 -2.62 -4.17 -4.84
N PHE A 239 -2.70 -4.04 -6.17
CA PHE A 239 -2.18 -2.88 -6.88
C PHE A 239 -2.95 -1.58 -6.52
N CYS A 240 -4.28 -1.61 -6.46
CA CYS A 240 -5.07 -0.48 -5.98
C CYS A 240 -4.74 -0.13 -4.52
N GLY A 241 -4.56 -1.14 -3.66
CA GLY A 241 -4.18 -0.94 -2.26
C GLY A 241 -2.85 -0.20 -2.11
N ILE A 242 -1.81 -0.63 -2.84
CA ILE A 242 -0.50 0.03 -2.76
C ILE A 242 -0.51 1.43 -3.41
N LEU A 243 -1.33 1.66 -4.44
CA LEU A 243 -1.49 2.99 -5.03
C LEU A 243 -2.10 4.00 -4.05
N VAL A 244 -3.06 3.58 -3.22
CA VAL A 244 -3.63 4.43 -2.17
C VAL A 244 -2.63 4.67 -1.04
N ILE A 245 -1.85 3.67 -0.63
CA ILE A 245 -0.75 3.88 0.32
C ILE A 245 0.22 4.94 -0.22
N GLY A 246 0.49 4.94 -1.52
CA GLY A 246 1.34 5.92 -2.20
C GLY A 246 0.90 7.38 -2.07
N LEU A 247 -0.33 7.66 -1.60
CA LEU A 247 -0.78 9.03 -1.24
C LEU A 247 -0.17 9.52 0.08
N ALA A 248 0.29 8.61 0.94
CA ALA A 248 0.81 8.92 2.27
C ALA A 248 2.22 8.36 2.54
N GLU A 249 2.76 7.56 1.63
CA GLU A 249 4.09 6.96 1.72
C GLU A 249 4.79 6.99 0.37
N TYR A 250 6.13 7.05 0.39
CA TYR A 250 6.95 6.84 -0.81
C TYR A 250 7.39 5.38 -0.87
N THR A 251 6.54 4.52 -1.43
CA THR A 251 6.67 3.06 -1.41
C THR A 251 7.88 2.54 -2.20
N TRP A 252 8.47 3.36 -3.06
CA TRP A 252 9.66 3.01 -3.86
C TRP A 252 10.98 3.38 -3.18
N PHE A 253 10.94 4.05 -2.03
CA PHE A 253 12.15 4.36 -1.27
C PHE A 253 12.89 3.09 -0.82
N TYR A 254 12.14 2.04 -0.50
CA TYR A 254 12.71 0.75 -0.10
C TYR A 254 12.73 -0.23 -1.26
N PRO A 255 13.93 -0.72 -1.67
CA PRO A 255 14.07 -1.62 -2.83
C PRO A 255 13.16 -2.85 -2.76
N ARG A 256 12.97 -3.46 -1.59
CA ARG A 256 12.09 -4.63 -1.41
C ARG A 256 10.65 -4.34 -1.84
N ASN A 257 10.09 -3.19 -1.41
CA ASN A 257 8.73 -2.78 -1.76
C ASN A 257 8.65 -2.38 -3.23
N MET A 258 9.65 -1.68 -3.75
CA MET A 258 9.76 -1.34 -5.16
C MET A 258 9.77 -2.60 -6.05
N PHE A 259 10.57 -3.61 -5.73
CA PHE A 259 10.59 -4.87 -6.48
C PHE A 259 9.26 -5.61 -6.42
N THR A 260 8.60 -5.66 -5.25
CA THR A 260 7.29 -6.31 -5.11
C THR A 260 6.21 -5.53 -5.87
N TRP A 261 6.29 -4.22 -5.90
CA TRP A 261 5.40 -3.37 -6.69
C TRP A 261 5.52 -3.69 -8.20
N TRP A 262 6.74 -3.73 -8.72
CA TRP A 262 6.98 -4.09 -10.13
C TRP A 262 6.66 -5.55 -10.42
N PHE A 263 6.89 -6.46 -9.48
CA PHE A 263 6.45 -7.86 -9.59
C PHE A 263 4.92 -7.94 -9.76
N LEU A 264 4.17 -7.23 -8.92
CA LEU A 264 2.71 -7.19 -8.99
C LEU A 264 2.22 -6.60 -10.33
N PHE A 265 2.87 -5.54 -10.80
CA PHE A 265 2.64 -4.98 -12.13
C PHE A 265 2.88 -6.02 -13.23
N GLY A 266 3.97 -6.77 -13.14
CA GLY A 266 4.31 -7.86 -14.06
C GLY A 266 3.31 -9.01 -14.04
N VAL A 267 2.79 -9.38 -12.85
CA VAL A 267 1.73 -10.39 -12.71
C VAL A 267 0.47 -9.96 -13.47
N ILE A 268 0.03 -8.71 -13.34
CA ILE A 268 -1.11 -8.19 -14.10
C ILE A 268 -0.83 -8.29 -15.62
N ALA A 269 0.34 -7.83 -16.07
CA ALA A 269 0.71 -7.86 -17.49
C ALA A 269 0.76 -9.29 -18.05
N ALA A 270 1.30 -10.25 -17.29
CA ALA A 270 1.32 -11.66 -17.67
C ALA A 270 -0.10 -12.23 -17.78
N CYS A 271 -0.96 -11.93 -16.83
CA CYS A 271 -2.36 -12.36 -16.86
C CYS A 271 -3.14 -11.75 -18.03
N VAL A 272 -2.87 -10.48 -18.37
CA VAL A 272 -3.44 -9.83 -19.57
C VAL A 272 -3.06 -10.60 -20.83
N LYS A 273 -1.79 -10.95 -20.98
CA LYS A 273 -1.31 -11.77 -22.11
C LYS A 273 -2.00 -13.13 -22.16
N LEU A 274 -2.11 -13.83 -21.03
CA LEU A 274 -2.79 -15.12 -20.94
C LEU A 274 -4.28 -15.05 -21.32
N ALA A 275 -4.98 -13.99 -20.89
CA ALA A 275 -6.39 -13.78 -21.23
C ALA A 275 -6.57 -13.58 -22.76
N HIS A 276 -5.68 -12.85 -23.42
CA HIS A 276 -5.70 -12.70 -24.88
C HIS A 276 -5.47 -14.03 -25.60
N LEU A 277 -4.47 -14.81 -25.19
CA LEU A 277 -4.21 -16.12 -25.78
C LEU A 277 -5.38 -17.11 -25.61
N GLN A 278 -6.12 -17.04 -24.51
CA GLN A 278 -7.34 -17.84 -24.32
C GLN A 278 -8.47 -17.41 -25.28
N LYS A 279 -8.59 -16.11 -25.55
CA LYS A 279 -9.59 -15.55 -26.49
C LYS A 279 -9.30 -16.02 -27.91
N ASP A 280 -8.05 -15.88 -28.36
CA ASP A 280 -7.64 -16.25 -29.74
C ASP A 280 -7.89 -17.74 -30.04
N LYS A 281 -7.61 -18.62 -29.06
CA LYS A 281 -7.88 -20.07 -29.18
C LYS A 281 -9.37 -20.44 -29.25
N ARG A 282 -10.29 -19.51 -28.90
CA ARG A 282 -11.73 -19.74 -28.98
C ARG A 282 -12.33 -19.24 -30.32
N THR A 283 -11.61 -18.33 -30.97
CA THR A 283 -12.03 -17.75 -32.24
C THR A 283 -11.39 -18.46 -33.45
N ALA A 284 -10.38 -19.29 -33.23
CA ALA A 284 -9.76 -20.21 -34.20
C ALA A 284 -10.42 -21.59 -34.16
#